data_fa8c07994add7c80e3670f95219f662e
#
_entry.id   fa8c07994add7c80e3670f95219f662e
#
_cell.length_a   1.000
_cell.length_b   1.000
_cell.length_c   1.000
_cell.angle_alpha   90.00
_cell.angle_beta   90.00
_cell.angle_gamma   90.00
#
_symmetry.space_group_name_H-M   'P 1'
#
loop_
_entity.id
_entity.type
_entity.pdbx_description
1 polymer ?
#
loop_
_entity_poly.entity_id
_entity_poly.type
_entity_poly.pdbx_seq_one_letter_code
_entity_poly.pdbx_strand_id
1 'polypeptide(L)'
;MSERMKLVIVTGMSGAGKTQAVRSLEDLGFLCVDNLPPALVPRFVELLRSQDNPPEKVALVMDARGGTLFDAFAEAIEYLDQSGYLYEILFLDASEEVLVRRYKETRRRHPMFLEGGILESIRREKQRLKETRERADKLIDTSDLTNNQLKAQINDLFQDTRDARLTVTVMSFGFKYGIPLDAD
;
A
#
# COMPACT_ATOMS: atom_id res chain seq x y z
N MET A 1 11.03 24.66 9.63
CA MET A 1 10.97 23.30 10.20
C MET A 1 10.59 22.40 9.05
N SER A 2 11.50 21.56 8.57
CA SER A 2 11.20 20.61 7.49
C SER A 2 10.07 19.70 7.97
N GLU A 3 8.89 19.78 7.35
CA GLU A 3 7.82 18.81 7.61
C GLU A 3 8.39 17.42 7.33
N ARG A 4 8.25 16.52 8.31
CA ARG A 4 8.80 15.17 8.20
C ARG A 4 7.96 14.39 7.21
N MET A 5 8.58 13.90 6.14
CA MET A 5 7.97 13.02 5.17
C MET A 5 7.28 11.85 5.87
N LYS A 6 5.97 11.67 5.63
CA LYS A 6 5.19 10.53 6.12
C LYS A 6 5.43 9.34 5.18
N LEU A 7 6.09 8.31 5.69
CA LEU A 7 6.43 7.11 4.92
C LEU A 7 5.53 5.94 5.34
N VAL A 8 4.86 5.33 4.39
CA VAL A 8 4.03 4.13 4.61
C VAL A 8 4.60 2.97 3.80
N ILE A 9 4.87 1.86 4.46
CA ILE A 9 5.32 0.63 3.84
C ILE A 9 4.11 -0.29 3.72
N VAL A 10 3.68 -0.54 2.49
CA VAL A 10 2.54 -1.42 2.20
C VAL A 10 3.05 -2.81 1.85
N THR A 11 2.66 -3.80 2.62
CA THR A 11 3.01 -5.20 2.37
C THR A 11 1.83 -6.12 2.73
N GLY A 12 2.00 -7.42 2.63
CA GLY A 12 0.96 -8.38 2.99
C GLY A 12 0.75 -9.47 1.95
N MET A 13 -0.21 -10.33 2.22
CA MET A 13 -0.51 -11.52 1.43
C MET A 13 -0.82 -11.21 -0.04
N SER A 14 -0.38 -12.08 -0.92
CA SER A 14 -0.73 -12.00 -2.35
C SER A 14 -2.23 -12.21 -2.53
N GLY A 15 -2.89 -11.27 -3.22
CA GLY A 15 -4.35 -11.28 -3.35
C GLY A 15 -5.12 -10.63 -2.19
N ALA A 16 -4.43 -10.10 -1.17
CA ALA A 16 -5.06 -9.40 -0.04
C ALA A 16 -5.51 -7.96 -0.36
N GLY A 17 -5.35 -7.46 -1.60
CA GLY A 17 -5.88 -6.16 -2.00
C GLY A 17 -4.86 -5.01 -1.96
N LYS A 18 -3.55 -5.27 -1.94
CA LYS A 18 -2.50 -4.23 -1.96
C LYS A 18 -2.70 -3.19 -3.07
N THR A 19 -3.02 -3.62 -4.28
CA THR A 19 -3.27 -2.69 -5.40
C THR A 19 -4.42 -1.73 -5.13
N GLN A 20 -5.47 -2.18 -4.43
CA GLN A 20 -6.58 -1.31 -4.06
C GLN A 20 -6.20 -0.33 -2.94
N ALA A 21 -5.39 -0.81 -1.99
CA ALA A 21 -4.86 0.06 -0.93
C ALA A 21 -3.96 1.17 -1.51
N VAL A 22 -3.10 0.83 -2.48
CA VAL A 22 -2.26 1.81 -3.19
C VAL A 22 -3.10 2.89 -3.84
N ARG A 23 -4.13 2.53 -4.59
CA ARG A 23 -5.05 3.50 -5.22
C ARG A 23 -5.70 4.42 -4.20
N SER A 24 -6.10 3.87 -3.05
CA SER A 24 -6.69 4.67 -1.97
C SER A 24 -5.68 5.64 -1.35
N LEU A 25 -4.41 5.24 -1.24
CA LEU A 25 -3.33 6.12 -0.78
C LEU A 25 -2.99 7.20 -1.82
N GLU A 26 -3.02 6.87 -3.12
CA GLU A 26 -2.88 7.86 -4.21
C GLU A 26 -3.98 8.92 -4.13
N ASP A 27 -5.24 8.51 -3.90
CA ASP A 27 -6.37 9.43 -3.70
C ASP A 27 -6.17 10.36 -2.48
N LEU A 28 -5.37 9.94 -1.48
CA LEU A 28 -4.98 10.74 -0.31
C LEU A 28 -3.72 11.58 -0.52
N GLY A 29 -3.21 11.63 -1.75
CA GLY A 29 -2.05 12.42 -2.14
C GLY A 29 -0.70 11.80 -1.81
N PHE A 30 -0.62 10.50 -1.56
CA PHE A 30 0.65 9.81 -1.42
C PHE A 30 1.34 9.60 -2.77
N LEU A 31 2.65 9.87 -2.83
CA LEU A 31 3.49 9.36 -3.90
C LEU A 31 3.64 7.84 -3.69
N CYS A 32 2.98 7.05 -4.53
CA CYS A 32 3.01 5.60 -4.42
C CYS A 32 4.04 4.98 -5.37
N VAL A 33 4.87 4.07 -4.85
CA VAL A 33 5.80 3.28 -5.65
C VAL A 33 5.49 1.81 -5.43
N ASP A 34 4.97 1.17 -6.47
CA ASP A 34 4.60 -0.25 -6.41
C ASP A 34 5.78 -1.15 -6.80
N ASN A 35 5.85 -2.30 -6.14
CA ASN A 35 6.84 -3.34 -6.40
C ASN A 35 8.31 -2.87 -6.30
N LEU A 36 8.59 -1.96 -5.36
CA LEU A 36 9.96 -1.51 -5.11
C LEU A 36 10.77 -2.65 -4.47
N PRO A 37 11.91 -3.06 -5.07
CA PRO A 37 12.82 -3.99 -4.43
C PRO A 37 13.32 -3.43 -3.09
N PRO A 38 13.20 -4.17 -1.97
CA PRO A 38 13.59 -3.65 -0.66
C PRO A 38 15.02 -3.10 -0.59
N ALA A 39 15.96 -3.73 -1.29
CA ALA A 39 17.36 -3.27 -1.37
C ALA A 39 17.53 -1.85 -1.96
N LEU A 40 16.53 -1.34 -2.68
CA LEU A 40 16.56 0.01 -3.24
C LEU A 40 15.95 1.07 -2.31
N VAL A 41 15.28 0.67 -1.23
CA VAL A 41 14.62 1.62 -0.29
C VAL A 41 15.59 2.66 0.25
N PRO A 42 16.79 2.33 0.74
CA PRO A 42 17.73 3.32 1.25
C PRO A 42 18.02 4.42 0.24
N ARG A 43 18.39 4.02 -0.97
CA ARG A 43 18.74 4.96 -2.06
C ARG A 43 17.54 5.78 -2.52
N PHE A 44 16.37 5.14 -2.58
CA PHE A 44 15.17 5.82 -3.01
C PHE A 44 14.73 6.91 -2.02
N VAL A 45 14.76 6.61 -0.72
CA VAL A 45 14.39 7.58 0.32
C VAL A 45 15.40 8.73 0.42
N GLU A 46 16.71 8.44 0.26
CA GLU A 46 17.75 9.48 0.16
C GLU A 46 17.49 10.40 -1.05
N LEU A 47 17.16 9.83 -2.21
CA LEU A 47 16.86 10.59 -3.43
C LEU A 47 15.65 11.51 -3.24
N LEU A 48 14.57 11.02 -2.61
CA LEU A 48 13.40 11.84 -2.34
C LEU A 48 13.73 13.03 -1.42
N ARG A 49 14.54 12.80 -0.39
CA ARG A 49 14.95 13.86 0.54
C ARG A 49 15.89 14.91 -0.05
N SER A 50 16.66 14.54 -1.08
CA SER A 50 17.59 15.45 -1.75
C SER A 50 16.93 16.37 -2.77
N GLN A 51 15.63 16.22 -3.01
CA GLN A 51 14.88 17.10 -3.92
C GLN A 51 14.64 18.49 -3.28
N ASP A 52 14.55 19.51 -4.11
CA ASP A 52 14.23 20.88 -3.66
C ASP A 52 12.84 20.95 -3.02
N ASN A 53 11.91 20.11 -3.48
CA ASN A 53 10.57 19.98 -2.94
C ASN A 53 10.24 18.49 -2.70
N PRO A 54 10.68 17.92 -1.57
CA PRO A 54 10.43 16.51 -1.29
C PRO A 54 8.94 16.23 -1.05
N PRO A 55 8.43 15.06 -1.45
CA PRO A 55 7.04 14.71 -1.20
C PRO A 55 6.78 14.57 0.31
N GLU A 56 5.65 15.11 0.76
CA GLU A 56 5.23 15.04 2.16
C GLU A 56 4.74 13.63 2.55
N LYS A 57 4.14 12.91 1.61
CA LYS A 57 3.51 11.60 1.81
C LYS A 57 4.05 10.61 0.77
N VAL A 58 4.59 9.50 1.21
CA VAL A 58 5.16 8.45 0.34
C VAL A 58 4.66 7.08 0.78
N ALA A 59 4.22 6.26 -0.16
CA ALA A 59 3.86 4.87 0.09
C ALA A 59 4.71 3.94 -0.78
N LEU A 60 5.44 3.03 -0.13
CA LEU A 60 6.29 2.04 -0.80
C LEU A 60 5.65 0.66 -0.68
N VAL A 61 5.30 0.07 -1.81
CA VAL A 61 4.81 -1.30 -1.83
C VAL A 61 5.98 -2.24 -1.97
N MET A 62 6.24 -3.01 -0.94
CA MET A 62 7.31 -3.97 -0.91
C MET A 62 6.77 -5.39 -0.83
N ASP A 63 7.34 -6.25 -1.66
CA ASP A 63 7.00 -7.65 -1.71
C ASP A 63 8.09 -8.49 -1.02
N ALA A 64 7.76 -9.06 0.11
CA ALA A 64 8.69 -9.86 0.91
C ALA A 64 8.65 -11.37 0.57
N ARG A 65 8.16 -11.76 -0.62
CA ARG A 65 7.86 -13.17 -0.96
C ARG A 65 9.06 -14.02 -1.40
N GLY A 66 10.19 -13.42 -1.79
CA GLY A 66 11.37 -14.16 -2.26
C GLY A 66 12.38 -14.38 -1.15
N GLY A 67 13.09 -15.54 -1.11
CA GLY A 67 14.08 -15.86 -0.06
C GLY A 67 15.07 -14.72 0.22
N THR A 68 15.80 -14.28 -0.79
CA THR A 68 16.74 -13.14 -0.70
C THR A 68 16.04 -11.78 -0.55
N LEU A 69 14.77 -11.65 -0.97
CA LEU A 69 13.98 -10.43 -0.82
C LEU A 69 13.43 -10.26 0.61
N PHE A 70 13.27 -11.35 1.35
CA PHE A 70 12.86 -11.26 2.76
C PHE A 70 13.99 -10.68 3.62
N ASP A 71 15.22 -11.15 3.44
CA ASP A 71 16.39 -10.61 4.13
C ASP A 71 16.57 -9.12 3.77
N ALA A 72 16.44 -8.77 2.49
CA ALA A 72 16.51 -7.40 2.02
C ALA A 72 15.37 -6.51 2.57
N PHE A 73 14.19 -7.07 2.89
CA PHE A 73 13.12 -6.34 3.56
C PHE A 73 13.52 -5.98 5.00
N ALA A 74 14.05 -6.95 5.75
CA ALA A 74 14.53 -6.71 7.11
C ALA A 74 15.66 -5.66 7.14
N GLU A 75 16.63 -5.76 6.23
CA GLU A 75 17.70 -4.78 6.06
C GLU A 75 17.18 -3.37 5.72
N ALA A 76 16.16 -3.27 4.85
CA ALA A 76 15.55 -2.00 4.50
C ALA A 76 14.85 -1.34 5.73
N ILE A 77 14.15 -2.13 6.53
CA ILE A 77 13.51 -1.67 7.76
C ILE A 77 14.57 -1.21 8.77
N GLU A 78 15.61 -2.01 8.97
CA GLU A 78 16.72 -1.66 9.87
C GLU A 78 17.41 -0.36 9.44
N TYR A 79 17.63 -0.15 8.15
CA TYR A 79 18.17 1.10 7.64
C TYR A 79 17.26 2.29 7.97
N LEU A 80 15.95 2.16 7.80
CA LEU A 80 14.99 3.22 8.12
C LEU A 80 15.03 3.56 9.62
N ASP A 81 15.10 2.55 10.49
CA ASP A 81 15.22 2.72 11.95
C ASP A 81 16.51 3.46 12.31
N GLN A 82 17.66 2.99 11.82
CA GLN A 82 18.98 3.57 12.11
C GLN A 82 19.14 4.99 11.57
N SER A 83 18.50 5.28 10.43
CA SER A 83 18.52 6.61 9.81
C SER A 83 17.50 7.59 10.40
N GLY A 84 16.69 7.17 11.37
CA GLY A 84 15.71 7.98 12.06
C GLY A 84 14.53 8.41 11.19
N TYR A 85 14.20 7.63 10.17
CA TYR A 85 12.98 7.84 9.39
C TYR A 85 11.76 7.41 10.19
N LEU A 86 10.71 8.24 10.16
CA LEU A 86 9.41 7.84 10.69
C LEU A 86 8.64 7.14 9.58
N TYR A 87 8.27 5.90 9.81
CA TYR A 87 7.47 5.10 8.88
C TYR A 87 6.41 4.30 9.64
N GLU A 88 5.40 3.86 8.91
CA GLU A 88 4.37 2.94 9.40
C GLU A 88 4.27 1.76 8.44
N ILE A 89 4.17 0.54 8.96
CA ILE A 89 3.97 -0.67 8.16
C ILE A 89 2.48 -0.99 8.14
N LEU A 90 1.88 -0.92 6.94
CA LEU A 90 0.53 -1.39 6.66
C LEU A 90 0.58 -2.80 6.10
N PHE A 91 0.07 -3.77 6.84
CA PHE A 91 -0.05 -5.16 6.41
C PHE A 91 -1.47 -5.50 6.00
N LEU A 92 -1.64 -6.01 4.77
CA LEU A 92 -2.92 -6.51 4.27
C LEU A 92 -2.96 -8.03 4.34
N ASP A 93 -3.98 -8.55 5.01
CA ASP A 93 -4.21 -9.98 5.19
C ASP A 93 -5.57 -10.39 4.60
N ALA A 94 -5.78 -11.68 4.41
CA ALA A 94 -7.07 -12.28 4.16
C ALA A 94 -7.04 -13.77 4.53
N SER A 95 -8.21 -14.37 4.76
CA SER A 95 -8.33 -15.81 5.04
C SER A 95 -7.87 -16.67 3.86
N GLU A 96 -7.41 -17.89 4.15
CA GLU A 96 -6.93 -18.82 3.13
C GLU A 96 -8.02 -19.09 2.08
N GLU A 97 -9.28 -19.24 2.54
CA GLU A 97 -10.43 -19.50 1.67
C GLU A 97 -10.68 -18.34 0.69
N VAL A 98 -10.61 -17.12 1.20
CA VAL A 98 -10.81 -15.91 0.39
C VAL A 98 -9.67 -15.75 -0.62
N LEU A 99 -8.43 -15.96 -0.21
CA LEU A 99 -7.29 -15.90 -1.11
C LEU A 99 -7.38 -16.95 -2.22
N VAL A 100 -7.70 -18.20 -1.88
CA VAL A 100 -7.91 -19.28 -2.87
C VAL A 100 -9.02 -18.89 -3.87
N ARG A 101 -10.15 -18.35 -3.37
CA ARG A 101 -11.24 -17.90 -4.21
C ARG A 101 -10.80 -16.80 -5.18
N ARG A 102 -10.14 -15.76 -4.68
CA ARG A 102 -9.64 -14.64 -5.48
C ARG A 102 -8.64 -15.08 -6.57
N TYR A 103 -7.78 -16.05 -6.26
CA TYR A 103 -6.87 -16.62 -7.26
C TYR A 103 -7.60 -17.38 -8.35
N LYS A 104 -8.63 -18.17 -8.00
CA LYS A 104 -9.45 -18.90 -8.97
C LYS A 104 -10.21 -17.94 -9.90
N GLU A 105 -10.80 -16.87 -9.33
CA GLU A 105 -11.55 -15.86 -10.09
C GLU A 105 -10.66 -15.11 -11.08
N THR A 106 -9.46 -14.71 -10.66
CA THR A 106 -8.54 -13.94 -11.50
C THR A 106 -7.74 -14.79 -12.48
N ARG A 107 -7.79 -16.11 -12.39
CA ARG A 107 -6.97 -17.07 -13.17
C ARG A 107 -5.46 -16.77 -13.14
N ARG A 108 -4.99 -16.06 -12.14
CA ARG A 108 -3.56 -15.76 -11.95
C ARG A 108 -2.89 -16.91 -11.22
N ARG A 109 -1.66 -17.23 -11.61
CA ARG A 109 -0.82 -18.14 -10.83
C ARG A 109 -0.32 -17.44 -9.58
N HIS A 110 -0.30 -18.17 -8.46
CA HIS A 110 0.32 -17.65 -7.24
C HIS A 110 1.81 -17.40 -7.50
N PRO A 111 2.41 -16.27 -7.07
CA PRO A 111 3.83 -15.97 -7.31
C PRO A 111 4.78 -17.03 -6.77
N MET A 112 4.38 -17.70 -5.69
CA MET A 112 5.13 -18.82 -5.11
C MET A 112 4.54 -20.18 -5.50
N PHE A 113 3.98 -20.27 -6.73
CA PHE A 113 3.36 -21.52 -7.18
C PHE A 113 4.38 -22.65 -7.20
N LEU A 114 4.06 -23.72 -6.50
CA LEU A 114 4.81 -24.97 -6.39
C LEU A 114 3.87 -26.14 -6.74
N GLU A 115 4.42 -27.32 -6.94
CA GLU A 115 3.67 -28.53 -7.29
C GLU A 115 2.55 -28.92 -6.31
N GLY A 116 2.53 -28.31 -5.08
CA GLY A 116 1.50 -28.53 -4.05
C GLY A 116 0.18 -27.74 -4.23
N GLY A 117 0.07 -26.90 -5.26
CA GLY A 117 -1.16 -26.14 -5.53
C GLY A 117 -1.27 -24.79 -4.82
N ILE A 118 -2.39 -24.07 -5.04
CA ILE A 118 -2.60 -22.69 -4.55
C ILE A 118 -2.61 -22.61 -3.03
N LEU A 119 -3.31 -23.52 -2.36
CA LEU A 119 -3.45 -23.50 -0.90
C LEU A 119 -2.10 -23.65 -0.20
N GLU A 120 -1.27 -24.58 -0.68
CA GLU A 120 0.06 -24.79 -0.14
C GLU A 120 0.96 -23.55 -0.36
N SER A 121 0.83 -22.92 -1.51
CA SER A 121 1.56 -21.69 -1.82
C SER A 121 1.17 -20.55 -0.88
N ILE A 122 -0.12 -20.39 -0.57
CA ILE A 122 -0.64 -19.40 0.38
C ILE A 122 -0.11 -19.67 1.80
N ARG A 123 -0.13 -20.93 2.26
CA ARG A 123 0.37 -21.29 3.58
C ARG A 123 1.85 -20.99 3.74
N ARG A 124 2.65 -21.28 2.72
CA ARG A 124 4.09 -20.93 2.72
C ARG A 124 4.32 -19.44 2.72
N GLU A 125 3.55 -18.69 1.95
CA GLU A 125 3.63 -17.23 1.97
C GLU A 125 3.28 -16.69 3.36
N LYS A 126 2.20 -17.17 3.97
CA LYS A 126 1.77 -16.80 5.32
C LYS A 126 2.84 -17.07 6.37
N GLN A 127 3.48 -18.25 6.30
CA GLN A 127 4.58 -18.58 7.20
C GLN A 127 5.78 -17.64 7.04
N ARG A 128 6.14 -17.29 5.81
CA ARG A 128 7.24 -16.35 5.52
C ARG A 128 6.94 -14.93 5.98
N LEU A 129 5.72 -14.48 5.81
CA LEU A 129 5.31 -13.13 6.18
C LEU A 129 4.93 -12.99 7.66
N LYS A 130 5.04 -14.06 8.45
CA LYS A 130 4.64 -14.03 9.86
C LYS A 130 5.35 -12.94 10.65
N GLU A 131 6.67 -12.84 10.57
CA GLU A 131 7.46 -11.83 11.28
C GLU A 131 7.13 -10.42 10.82
N THR A 132 6.97 -10.22 9.50
CA THR A 132 6.56 -8.92 8.93
C THR A 132 5.17 -8.51 9.41
N ARG A 133 4.25 -9.48 9.51
CA ARG A 133 2.90 -9.27 10.03
C ARG A 133 2.92 -8.87 11.51
N GLU A 134 3.76 -9.50 12.31
CA GLU A 134 3.93 -9.21 13.74
C GLU A 134 4.56 -7.82 13.99
N ARG A 135 5.36 -7.32 13.05
CA ARG A 135 5.97 -5.97 13.10
C ARG A 135 5.06 -4.87 12.50
N ALA A 136 3.91 -5.23 11.95
CA ALA A 136 3.02 -4.26 11.31
C ALA A 136 2.38 -3.32 12.35
N ASP A 137 2.45 -2.01 12.08
CA ASP A 137 1.78 -0.98 12.89
C ASP A 137 0.27 -0.97 12.66
N LYS A 138 -0.13 -1.29 11.42
CA LYS A 138 -1.52 -1.35 10.98
C LYS A 138 -1.77 -2.65 10.22
N LEU A 139 -2.82 -3.36 10.61
CA LEU A 139 -3.24 -4.60 9.97
C LEU A 139 -4.67 -4.48 9.52
N ILE A 140 -4.93 -4.77 8.23
CA ILE A 140 -6.27 -4.83 7.67
C ILE A 140 -6.54 -6.25 7.18
N ASP A 141 -7.50 -6.92 7.78
CA ASP A 141 -8.07 -8.16 7.24
C ASP A 141 -9.14 -7.81 6.19
N THR A 142 -8.86 -8.17 4.95
CA THR A 142 -9.73 -7.86 3.82
C THR A 142 -10.67 -9.00 3.46
N SER A 143 -10.81 -10.03 4.30
CA SER A 143 -11.60 -11.23 4.00
C SER A 143 -13.03 -10.92 3.64
N ASP A 144 -13.67 -10.04 4.41
CA ASP A 144 -15.07 -9.69 4.28
C ASP A 144 -15.29 -8.25 3.75
N LEU A 145 -14.21 -7.59 3.30
CA LEU A 145 -14.28 -6.22 2.83
C LEU A 145 -14.56 -6.15 1.33
N THR A 146 -15.47 -5.27 0.97
CA THR A 146 -15.59 -4.75 -0.40
C THR A 146 -14.48 -3.73 -0.66
N ASN A 147 -14.23 -3.41 -1.94
CA ASN A 147 -13.25 -2.39 -2.31
C ASN A 147 -13.57 -1.02 -1.68
N ASN A 148 -14.85 -0.65 -1.59
CA ASN A 148 -15.28 0.61 -0.96
C ASN A 148 -15.03 0.62 0.55
N GLN A 149 -15.25 -0.50 1.23
CA GLN A 149 -14.97 -0.63 2.66
C GLN A 149 -13.47 -0.61 2.94
N LEU A 150 -12.66 -1.25 2.10
CA LEU A 150 -11.20 -1.16 2.21
C LEU A 150 -10.74 0.29 2.00
N LYS A 151 -11.27 1.00 0.98
CA LYS A 151 -10.98 2.42 0.74
C LYS A 151 -11.35 3.27 1.98
N ALA A 152 -12.52 3.05 2.57
CA ALA A 152 -12.94 3.77 3.77
C ALA A 152 -11.97 3.53 4.94
N GLN A 153 -11.56 2.29 5.20
CA GLN A 153 -10.59 1.98 6.25
C GLN A 153 -9.22 2.63 6.01
N ILE A 154 -8.74 2.64 4.76
CA ILE A 154 -7.49 3.32 4.41
C ILE A 154 -7.60 4.83 4.65
N ASN A 155 -8.73 5.43 4.26
CA ASN A 155 -8.99 6.85 4.51
C ASN A 155 -8.98 7.15 6.01
N ASP A 156 -9.70 6.38 6.82
CA ASP A 156 -9.76 6.57 8.27
C ASP A 156 -8.38 6.47 8.94
N LEU A 157 -7.49 5.61 8.40
CA LEU A 157 -6.15 5.40 8.95
C LEU A 157 -5.14 6.47 8.52
N PHE A 158 -5.27 7.02 7.31
CA PHE A 158 -4.21 7.83 6.70
C PHE A 158 -4.64 9.24 6.28
N GLN A 159 -5.95 9.54 6.28
CA GLN A 159 -6.44 10.89 6.03
C GLN A 159 -6.01 11.81 7.18
N ASP A 160 -5.31 12.87 6.84
CA ASP A 160 -4.99 13.90 7.82
C ASP A 160 -6.26 14.70 8.14
N THR A 161 -6.56 14.88 9.41
CA THR A 161 -7.70 15.69 9.86
C THR A 161 -7.63 17.15 9.38
N ARG A 162 -6.47 17.59 8.91
CA ARG A 162 -6.26 18.91 8.29
C ARG A 162 -6.68 18.94 6.82
N ASP A 163 -6.73 17.78 6.14
CA ASP A 163 -7.08 17.67 4.71
C ASP A 163 -8.59 17.47 4.48
N ALA A 164 -9.37 17.34 5.54
CA ALA A 164 -10.84 17.31 5.48
C ALA A 164 -11.42 18.70 5.10
N ARG A 165 -10.89 19.31 4.04
CA ARG A 165 -11.44 20.55 3.48
C ARG A 165 -12.53 20.17 2.48
N LEU A 166 -13.74 20.61 2.77
CA LEU A 166 -14.81 20.59 1.77
C LEU A 166 -14.37 21.50 0.62
N THR A 167 -14.06 20.90 -0.54
CA THR A 167 -13.82 21.67 -1.77
C THR A 167 -15.17 21.94 -2.42
N VAL A 168 -15.59 23.18 -2.40
CA VAL A 168 -16.81 23.62 -3.09
C VAL A 168 -16.38 24.32 -4.39
N THR A 169 -16.68 23.69 -5.53
CA THR A 169 -16.49 24.31 -6.83
C THR A 169 -17.79 24.99 -7.24
N VAL A 170 -17.75 26.32 -7.37
CA VAL A 170 -18.87 27.10 -7.85
C VAL A 170 -18.62 27.45 -9.33
N MET A 171 -19.45 26.89 -10.20
CA MET A 171 -19.39 27.16 -11.64
C MET A 171 -20.61 27.97 -12.09
N SER A 172 -20.37 29.06 -12.83
CA SER A 172 -21.41 29.79 -13.53
C SER A 172 -21.35 29.46 -15.01
N PHE A 173 -22.43 28.95 -15.58
CA PHE A 173 -22.50 28.62 -17.00
C PHE A 173 -23.85 28.98 -17.61
N GLY A 174 -23.86 29.19 -18.92
CA GLY A 174 -25.07 29.43 -19.68
C GLY A 174 -25.53 28.18 -20.43
N PHE A 175 -26.76 27.75 -20.24
CA PHE A 175 -27.34 26.55 -20.88
C PHE A 175 -27.29 26.51 -22.40
N LYS A 176 -27.00 27.64 -23.06
CA LYS A 176 -26.94 27.72 -24.53
C LYS A 176 -25.92 26.77 -25.16
N TYR A 177 -24.85 26.41 -24.44
CA TYR A 177 -23.75 25.56 -24.93
C TYR A 177 -23.62 24.23 -24.20
N GLY A 178 -24.59 23.86 -23.37
CA GLY A 178 -24.60 22.64 -22.61
C GLY A 178 -24.11 22.80 -21.14
N ILE A 179 -24.15 21.71 -20.41
CA ILE A 179 -23.64 21.64 -19.03
C ILE A 179 -22.12 21.39 -19.11
N PRO A 180 -21.30 22.06 -18.29
CA PRO A 180 -19.87 21.76 -18.22
C PRO A 180 -19.64 20.28 -17.92
N LEU A 181 -18.64 19.66 -18.57
CA LEU A 181 -18.30 18.24 -18.39
C LEU A 181 -17.81 17.92 -16.98
N ASP A 182 -17.36 18.95 -16.24
CA ASP A 182 -16.82 18.82 -14.88
C ASP A 182 -17.88 19.14 -13.79
N ALA A 183 -19.14 19.29 -14.17
CA ALA A 183 -20.25 19.48 -13.23
C ALA A 183 -20.89 18.13 -12.92
N ASP A 184 -20.70 17.64 -11.69
CA ASP A 184 -21.42 16.50 -11.11
C ASP A 184 -22.86 16.90 -10.68
#